data_0817303272495ab1cd447565ab7c62ed
#
_entry.id   0817303272495ab1cd447565ab7c62ed
#
_cell.length_a   1.000
_cell.length_b   1.000
_cell.length_c   1.000
_cell.angle_alpha   90.00
_cell.angle_beta   90.00
_cell.angle_gamma   90.00
#
_symmetry.space_group_name_H-M   'P 1'
#
loop_
_entity.id
_entity.type
_entity.pdbx_description
1 polymer ?
#
loop_
_entity_poly.entity_id
_entity_poly.type
_entity_poly.pdbx_seq_one_letter_code
_entity_poly.pdbx_strand_id
1 'polypeptide(L)'
;MKMRNVRLNLFDVQTTAMPGLSAEMKTFYENTLVDMAEPKLVHDRFADKYPIPKNGGKTIELRKYSSLAKATTPLVEGVTPAGNMLSVTAKTATVNQYGDYIKLSDMLELTAIDNNVVQSTKLLGSQSGRTLDTITREIVNAGTNVIYAAGKDGSEVLSREALDKDCVLTVDTVFRAAAQLESMNADGIDGENYVAIIHPYAAYELMRSSEWVDVHKYADPESIFKGEIGSLGNVRFVKSTEAKIFADDSCPQFYQLTADANFISGKDYYTKSGSNYSKATITAGDEVAAATYYEKKAVAVFSTLVIGAHAYAVTDVTGGGPHHIQ
;
A
#
# COMPACT_ATOMS: atom_id res chain seq x y z
N MET A 1 -38.48 -78.17 1.00
CA MET A 1 -38.44 -76.75 0.60
C MET A 1 -37.93 -75.97 1.81
N LYS A 2 -36.60 -75.60 1.82
CA LYS A 2 -35.99 -74.88 2.95
C LYS A 2 -36.22 -73.38 2.74
N MET A 3 -37.05 -72.74 3.58
CA MET A 3 -37.18 -71.30 3.63
C MET A 3 -35.88 -70.73 4.11
N ARG A 4 -35.27 -69.95 3.28
CA ARG A 4 -34.12 -69.09 3.61
C ARG A 4 -34.64 -67.90 4.40
N ASN A 5 -34.36 -67.83 5.71
CA ASN A 5 -34.59 -66.64 6.49
C ASN A 5 -33.71 -65.54 5.95
N VAL A 6 -34.27 -64.68 5.15
CA VAL A 6 -33.65 -63.36 4.78
C VAL A 6 -33.91 -62.46 5.99
N ARG A 7 -32.92 -62.30 6.84
CA ARG A 7 -32.89 -61.16 7.80
C ARG A 7 -32.69 -59.91 7.05
N LEU A 8 -33.75 -59.20 6.76
CA LEU A 8 -33.69 -57.78 6.42
C LEU A 8 -33.31 -57.05 7.70
N ASN A 9 -32.05 -56.58 7.80
CA ASN A 9 -31.66 -55.59 8.80
C ASN A 9 -32.28 -54.27 8.42
N LEU A 10 -33.58 -54.15 8.71
CA LEU A 10 -34.36 -52.94 8.42
C LEU A 10 -34.12 -51.79 9.44
N PHE A 11 -33.25 -52.05 10.43
CA PHE A 11 -33.05 -51.11 11.55
C PHE A 11 -31.58 -50.89 11.93
N ASP A 12 -30.67 -51.00 10.98
CA ASP A 12 -29.35 -50.43 11.23
C ASP A 12 -29.49 -48.89 11.30
N VAL A 13 -29.31 -48.39 12.51
CA VAL A 13 -29.30 -46.93 12.75
C VAL A 13 -28.15 -46.36 11.96
N GLN A 14 -28.49 -45.66 10.89
CA GLN A 14 -27.50 -44.92 10.11
C GLN A 14 -26.94 -43.78 10.98
N THR A 15 -25.67 -43.90 11.34
CA THR A 15 -24.95 -42.86 12.09
C THR A 15 -24.18 -41.96 11.15
N THR A 16 -23.94 -40.73 11.57
CA THR A 16 -23.19 -39.71 10.83
C THR A 16 -21.77 -40.15 10.44
N ALA A 17 -21.27 -41.25 11.00
CA ALA A 17 -19.94 -41.80 10.72
C ALA A 17 -19.92 -42.89 9.63
N MET A 18 -21.07 -43.24 9.00
CA MET A 18 -21.11 -44.25 7.94
C MET A 18 -20.61 -43.69 6.60
N PRO A 19 -19.65 -44.37 5.93
CA PRO A 19 -19.05 -43.88 4.69
C PRO A 19 -19.98 -43.78 3.48
N GLY A 20 -21.22 -44.31 3.58
CA GLY A 20 -22.23 -44.24 2.51
C GLY A 20 -23.15 -43.01 2.56
N LEU A 21 -23.15 -42.24 3.64
CA LEU A 21 -24.04 -41.09 3.87
C LEU A 21 -23.38 -39.71 3.66
N SER A 22 -22.11 -39.71 3.28
CA SER A 22 -21.35 -38.44 3.08
C SER A 22 -21.94 -37.54 1.98
N ALA A 23 -22.70 -38.13 1.03
CA ALA A 23 -23.38 -37.39 -0.02
C ALA A 23 -24.69 -36.70 0.45
N GLU A 24 -25.30 -37.17 1.54
CA GLU A 24 -26.55 -36.62 2.09
C GLU A 24 -26.32 -35.68 3.27
N MET A 25 -25.16 -35.73 3.89
CA MET A 25 -24.73 -34.71 4.87
C MET A 25 -24.27 -33.46 4.15
N LYS A 26 -25.23 -32.69 3.68
CA LYS A 26 -24.94 -31.32 3.24
C LYS A 26 -24.50 -30.54 4.47
N THR A 27 -23.25 -30.12 4.44
CA THR A 27 -22.79 -29.04 5.34
C THR A 27 -23.78 -27.91 5.17
N PHE A 28 -24.39 -27.45 6.25
CA PHE A 28 -25.25 -26.28 6.19
C PHE A 28 -24.38 -25.10 5.80
N TYR A 29 -24.43 -24.71 4.54
CA TYR A 29 -23.84 -23.50 4.06
C TYR A 29 -24.80 -22.38 4.38
N GLU A 30 -24.46 -21.57 5.33
CA GLU A 30 -25.12 -20.29 5.51
C GLU A 30 -24.79 -19.44 4.28
N ASN A 31 -25.82 -18.98 3.58
CA ASN A 31 -25.69 -18.14 2.39
C ASN A 31 -25.10 -16.74 2.70
N THR A 32 -24.74 -16.49 3.94
CA THR A 32 -24.07 -15.27 4.35
C THR A 32 -22.59 -15.41 4.03
N LEU A 33 -22.18 -14.93 2.86
CA LEU A 33 -20.77 -14.78 2.56
C LEU A 33 -20.16 -13.80 3.55
N VAL A 34 -19.11 -14.24 4.24
CA VAL A 34 -18.30 -13.34 5.05
C VAL A 34 -17.58 -12.41 4.09
N ASP A 35 -18.05 -11.18 3.99
CA ASP A 35 -17.37 -10.15 3.20
C ASP A 35 -15.97 -9.94 3.77
N MET A 36 -14.96 -10.06 2.94
CA MET A 36 -13.58 -9.76 3.33
C MET A 36 -13.47 -8.25 3.63
N ALA A 37 -12.75 -7.92 4.69
CA ALA A 37 -12.42 -6.54 4.98
C ALA A 37 -11.58 -5.96 3.83
N GLU A 38 -12.10 -4.96 3.16
CA GLU A 38 -11.43 -4.28 2.06
C GLU A 38 -10.65 -3.07 2.55
N PRO A 39 -9.45 -2.81 2.03
CA PRO A 39 -8.69 -1.61 2.36
C PRO A 39 -9.39 -0.36 1.83
N LYS A 40 -9.32 0.72 2.58
CA LYS A 40 -9.79 2.02 2.11
C LYS A 40 -8.81 2.59 1.10
N LEU A 41 -9.27 2.88 -0.11
CA LEU A 41 -8.50 3.51 -1.17
C LEU A 41 -8.38 5.01 -0.88
N VAL A 42 -7.17 5.51 -0.81
CA VAL A 42 -6.88 6.87 -0.33
C VAL A 42 -5.97 7.65 -1.27
N HIS A 43 -5.02 6.98 -1.94
CA HIS A 43 -3.96 7.66 -2.68
C HIS A 43 -4.45 8.44 -3.91
N ASP A 44 -5.59 8.06 -4.49
CA ASP A 44 -6.18 8.76 -5.63
C ASP A 44 -7.07 9.96 -5.25
N ARG A 45 -7.41 10.09 -3.96
CA ARG A 45 -8.38 11.10 -3.49
C ARG A 45 -7.82 12.51 -3.45
N PHE A 46 -6.52 12.66 -3.25
CA PHE A 46 -5.82 13.92 -3.07
C PHE A 46 -5.07 14.38 -4.32
N ALA A 47 -5.24 13.67 -5.45
CA ALA A 47 -4.66 13.99 -6.73
C ALA A 47 -5.48 15.05 -7.49
N ASP A 48 -4.78 15.90 -8.24
CA ASP A 48 -5.41 16.71 -9.27
C ASP A 48 -5.85 15.83 -10.43
N LYS A 49 -7.09 16.00 -10.91
CA LYS A 49 -7.63 15.20 -12.00
C LYS A 49 -7.63 15.98 -13.32
N TYR A 50 -6.83 15.50 -14.29
CA TYR A 50 -6.74 16.08 -15.62
C TYR A 50 -7.19 15.05 -16.66
N PRO A 51 -8.50 15.00 -17.01
CA PRO A 51 -9.00 14.02 -17.97
C PRO A 51 -8.56 14.35 -19.40
N ILE A 52 -8.14 13.34 -20.15
CA ILE A 52 -7.88 13.46 -21.59
C ILE A 52 -9.24 13.37 -22.32
N PRO A 53 -9.58 14.31 -23.23
CA PRO A 53 -10.82 14.25 -23.97
C PRO A 53 -10.84 13.02 -24.90
N LYS A 54 -12.03 12.49 -25.18
CA LYS A 54 -12.21 11.38 -26.12
C LYS A 54 -11.57 11.73 -27.46
N ASN A 55 -10.80 10.81 -28.03
CA ASN A 55 -9.98 10.99 -29.24
C ASN A 55 -8.78 11.96 -29.09
N GLY A 56 -8.41 12.34 -27.88
CA GLY A 56 -7.27 13.22 -27.60
C GLY A 56 -5.90 12.52 -27.51
N GLY A 57 -5.84 11.22 -27.82
CA GLY A 57 -4.59 10.44 -27.71
C GLY A 57 -4.43 9.76 -26.36
N LYS A 58 -3.23 9.22 -26.10
CA LYS A 58 -2.88 8.51 -24.87
C LYS A 58 -2.00 9.32 -23.91
N THR A 59 -1.52 10.47 -24.35
CA THR A 59 -0.50 11.24 -23.62
C THR A 59 -1.02 12.64 -23.35
N ILE A 60 -0.88 13.08 -22.11
CA ILE A 60 -1.10 14.45 -21.69
C ILE A 60 0.26 15.11 -21.38
N GLU A 61 0.43 16.36 -21.79
CA GLU A 61 1.59 17.18 -21.47
C GLU A 61 1.17 18.33 -20.57
N LEU A 62 1.74 18.38 -19.37
CA LEU A 62 1.59 19.46 -18.42
C LEU A 62 2.84 20.36 -18.47
N ARG A 63 2.64 21.67 -18.62
CA ARG A 63 3.72 22.63 -18.73
C ARG A 63 3.87 23.42 -17.44
N LYS A 64 5.08 23.49 -16.93
CA LYS A 64 5.45 24.30 -15.79
C LYS A 64 6.39 25.42 -16.23
N TYR A 65 6.03 26.64 -15.91
CA TYR A 65 6.91 27.80 -16.07
C TYR A 65 7.78 27.93 -14.83
N SER A 66 9.06 28.16 -15.05
CA SER A 66 10.00 28.47 -13.96
C SER A 66 9.79 29.92 -13.50
N SER A 67 9.85 30.16 -12.19
CA SER A 67 9.82 31.49 -11.65
C SER A 67 11.06 32.28 -12.11
N LEU A 68 10.87 33.58 -12.40
CA LEU A 68 11.96 34.46 -12.72
C LEU A 68 12.78 34.82 -11.47
N ALA A 69 14.06 35.12 -11.67
CA ALA A 69 14.91 35.63 -10.61
C ALA A 69 14.37 36.98 -10.10
N LYS A 70 14.55 37.24 -8.81
CA LYS A 70 14.16 38.52 -8.22
C LYS A 70 14.95 39.67 -8.87
N ALA A 71 14.25 40.71 -9.34
CA ALA A 71 14.85 41.92 -9.88
C ALA A 71 15.31 42.86 -8.73
N THR A 72 16.46 42.59 -8.16
CA THR A 72 16.98 43.33 -6.99
C THR A 72 17.89 44.49 -7.37
N THR A 73 18.23 44.62 -8.65
CA THR A 73 19.10 45.71 -9.11
C THR A 73 18.24 46.94 -9.46
N PRO A 74 18.50 48.13 -8.88
CA PRO A 74 17.81 49.36 -9.26
C PRO A 74 18.04 49.69 -10.74
N LEU A 75 17.00 50.20 -11.39
CA LEU A 75 17.08 50.65 -12.76
C LEU A 75 17.86 51.98 -12.84
N VAL A 76 18.64 52.12 -13.89
CA VAL A 76 19.34 53.38 -14.19
C VAL A 76 18.53 54.14 -15.23
N GLU A 77 18.29 55.41 -14.99
CA GLU A 77 17.54 56.26 -15.90
C GLU A 77 18.20 56.29 -17.29
N GLY A 78 17.38 56.08 -18.33
CA GLY A 78 17.85 56.09 -19.72
C GLY A 78 18.53 54.79 -20.19
N VAL A 79 18.65 53.78 -19.35
CA VAL A 79 19.21 52.48 -19.71
C VAL A 79 18.13 51.40 -19.70
N THR A 80 17.91 50.75 -20.83
CA THR A 80 16.99 49.62 -20.92
C THR A 80 17.62 48.37 -20.25
N PRO A 81 16.99 47.74 -19.24
CA PRO A 81 17.53 46.54 -18.60
C PRO A 81 17.54 45.35 -19.57
N ALA A 82 18.43 44.39 -19.31
CA ALA A 82 18.40 43.11 -20.02
C ALA A 82 17.10 42.38 -19.71
N GLY A 83 16.42 41.91 -20.75
CA GLY A 83 15.19 41.13 -20.61
C GLY A 83 15.46 39.69 -20.09
N ASN A 84 14.52 39.15 -19.36
CA ASN A 84 14.53 37.72 -18.94
C ASN A 84 13.80 36.86 -19.98
N MET A 85 14.27 35.62 -20.16
CA MET A 85 13.62 34.66 -21.02
C MET A 85 12.70 33.71 -20.18
N LEU A 86 11.56 33.36 -20.73
CA LEU A 86 10.69 32.34 -20.10
C LEU A 86 11.28 30.94 -20.29
N SER A 87 11.38 30.21 -19.20
CA SER A 87 11.77 28.79 -19.21
C SER A 87 10.56 27.94 -18.92
N VAL A 88 10.30 26.96 -19.79
CA VAL A 88 9.16 26.03 -19.70
C VAL A 88 9.68 24.61 -19.58
N THR A 89 9.21 23.90 -18.57
CA THR A 89 9.46 22.47 -18.41
C THR A 89 8.18 21.69 -18.69
N ALA A 90 8.23 20.73 -19.61
CA ALA A 90 7.13 19.85 -19.92
C ALA A 90 7.23 18.56 -19.08
N LYS A 91 6.10 18.13 -18.51
CA LYS A 91 5.92 16.81 -17.89
C LYS A 91 4.86 16.06 -18.68
N THR A 92 5.21 14.87 -19.16
CA THR A 92 4.30 14.05 -19.95
C THR A 92 3.85 12.85 -19.10
N ALA A 93 2.56 12.53 -19.17
CA ALA A 93 1.98 11.33 -18.59
C ALA A 93 1.26 10.55 -19.68
N THR A 94 1.45 9.23 -19.69
CA THR A 94 0.82 8.31 -20.66
C THR A 94 -0.16 7.41 -19.94
N VAL A 95 -1.38 7.32 -20.45
CA VAL A 95 -2.42 6.45 -19.90
C VAL A 95 -2.19 5.03 -20.38
N ASN A 96 -2.13 4.09 -19.44
CA ASN A 96 -2.07 2.66 -19.69
C ASN A 96 -3.40 2.01 -19.30
N GLN A 97 -3.71 0.90 -19.95
CA GLN A 97 -4.90 0.11 -19.67
C GLN A 97 -4.50 -1.07 -18.77
N TYR A 98 -5.23 -1.25 -17.67
CA TYR A 98 -5.08 -2.37 -16.75
C TYR A 98 -6.40 -3.14 -16.73
N GLY A 99 -6.33 -4.46 -16.61
CA GLY A 99 -7.52 -5.30 -16.54
C GLY A 99 -7.18 -6.74 -16.19
N ASP A 100 -8.14 -7.42 -15.63
CA ASP A 100 -8.08 -8.86 -15.32
C ASP A 100 -9.45 -9.48 -15.56
N TYR A 101 -9.55 -10.81 -15.64
CA TYR A 101 -10.79 -11.51 -15.86
C TYR A 101 -10.80 -12.88 -15.18
N ILE A 102 -11.99 -13.33 -14.78
CA ILE A 102 -12.22 -14.64 -14.19
C ILE A 102 -13.01 -15.49 -15.19
N LYS A 103 -12.47 -16.67 -15.53
CA LYS A 103 -13.18 -17.63 -16.40
C LYS A 103 -14.05 -18.56 -15.54
N LEU A 104 -15.32 -18.59 -15.80
CA LEU A 104 -16.27 -19.53 -15.19
C LEU A 104 -16.75 -20.48 -16.29
N SER A 105 -16.94 -21.77 -15.96
CA SER A 105 -17.55 -22.73 -16.86
C SER A 105 -19.05 -22.82 -16.64
N ASP A 106 -19.81 -23.08 -17.69
CA ASP A 106 -21.26 -23.23 -17.64
C ASP A 106 -21.69 -24.32 -16.64
N MET A 107 -20.92 -25.42 -16.54
CA MET A 107 -21.17 -26.47 -15.57
C MET A 107 -21.00 -26.01 -14.13
N LEU A 108 -20.02 -25.15 -13.87
CA LEU A 108 -19.81 -24.56 -12.54
C LEU A 108 -20.98 -23.64 -12.18
N GLU A 109 -21.46 -22.84 -13.11
CA GLU A 109 -22.59 -21.94 -12.89
C GLU A 109 -23.88 -22.70 -12.59
N LEU A 110 -24.12 -23.83 -13.31
CA LEU A 110 -25.30 -24.66 -13.13
C LEU A 110 -25.26 -25.53 -11.86
N THR A 111 -24.08 -25.89 -11.37
CA THR A 111 -23.90 -26.82 -10.23
C THR A 111 -23.52 -26.15 -8.93
N ALA A 112 -23.02 -24.91 -8.97
CA ALA A 112 -22.63 -24.19 -7.78
C ALA A 112 -23.86 -23.79 -6.93
N ILE A 113 -23.72 -23.89 -5.61
CA ILE A 113 -24.73 -23.45 -4.65
C ILE A 113 -24.75 -21.93 -4.58
N ASP A 114 -23.58 -21.30 -4.68
CA ASP A 114 -23.39 -19.85 -4.62
C ASP A 114 -23.38 -19.19 -5.99
N ASN A 115 -23.84 -17.95 -6.08
CA ASN A 115 -23.78 -17.17 -7.31
C ASN A 115 -22.35 -16.67 -7.56
N ASN A 116 -21.55 -17.51 -8.21
CA ASN A 116 -20.13 -17.23 -8.50
C ASN A 116 -19.92 -16.02 -9.40
N VAL A 117 -20.88 -15.69 -10.27
CA VAL A 117 -20.83 -14.52 -11.17
C VAL A 117 -20.86 -13.22 -10.35
N VAL A 118 -21.79 -13.12 -9.38
CA VAL A 118 -21.91 -11.95 -8.51
C VAL A 118 -20.67 -11.78 -7.63
N GLN A 119 -20.16 -12.89 -7.07
CA GLN A 119 -18.95 -12.84 -6.24
C GLN A 119 -17.72 -12.47 -7.06
N SER A 120 -17.56 -13.04 -8.25
CA SER A 120 -16.47 -12.66 -9.17
C SER A 120 -16.51 -11.19 -9.54
N THR A 121 -17.70 -10.63 -9.79
CA THR A 121 -17.87 -9.21 -10.10
C THR A 121 -17.47 -8.32 -8.93
N LYS A 122 -17.84 -8.66 -7.69
CA LYS A 122 -17.41 -7.93 -6.49
C LYS A 122 -15.87 -7.97 -6.34
N LEU A 123 -15.26 -9.15 -6.46
CA LEU A 123 -13.82 -9.31 -6.32
C LEU A 123 -13.04 -8.55 -7.40
N LEU A 124 -13.49 -8.60 -8.66
CA LEU A 124 -12.89 -7.84 -9.75
C LEU A 124 -13.04 -6.32 -9.56
N GLY A 125 -14.18 -5.87 -9.02
CA GLY A 125 -14.39 -4.46 -8.70
C GLY A 125 -13.42 -3.98 -7.62
N SER A 126 -13.27 -4.73 -6.54
CA SER A 126 -12.30 -4.46 -5.47
C SER A 126 -10.86 -4.47 -5.99
N GLN A 127 -10.48 -5.48 -6.78
CA GLN A 127 -9.16 -5.58 -7.41
C GLN A 127 -8.84 -4.37 -8.28
N SER A 128 -9.80 -3.93 -9.10
CA SER A 128 -9.64 -2.76 -9.97
C SER A 128 -9.31 -1.50 -9.17
N GLY A 129 -10.08 -1.22 -8.11
CA GLY A 129 -9.82 -0.07 -7.24
C GLY A 129 -8.44 -0.15 -6.57
N ARG A 130 -8.09 -1.30 -5.99
CA ARG A 130 -6.78 -1.52 -5.35
C ARG A 130 -5.62 -1.40 -6.34
N THR A 131 -5.79 -1.83 -7.58
CA THR A 131 -4.76 -1.71 -8.61
C THR A 131 -4.45 -0.25 -8.91
N LEU A 132 -5.48 0.58 -9.12
CA LEU A 132 -5.30 2.02 -9.38
C LEU A 132 -4.65 2.73 -8.19
N ASP A 133 -5.14 2.49 -6.98
CA ASP A 133 -4.56 3.06 -5.76
C ASP A 133 -3.10 2.66 -5.57
N THR A 134 -2.76 1.41 -5.87
CA THR A 134 -1.38 0.90 -5.80
C THR A 134 -0.47 1.59 -6.82
N ILE A 135 -0.92 1.78 -8.06
CA ILE A 135 -0.14 2.45 -9.09
C ILE A 135 0.16 3.89 -8.68
N THR A 136 -0.86 4.62 -8.22
CA THR A 136 -0.71 5.99 -7.73
C THR A 136 0.26 6.04 -6.54
N ARG A 137 0.11 5.12 -5.58
CA ARG A 137 1.00 4.97 -4.42
C ARG A 137 2.46 4.78 -4.83
N GLU A 138 2.74 3.87 -5.75
CA GLU A 138 4.12 3.58 -6.20
C GLU A 138 4.77 4.80 -6.85
N ILE A 139 4.02 5.53 -7.69
CA ILE A 139 4.51 6.73 -8.36
C ILE A 139 4.83 7.83 -7.36
N VAL A 140 3.94 8.08 -6.39
CA VAL A 140 4.17 9.11 -5.37
C VAL A 140 5.34 8.76 -4.46
N ASN A 141 5.49 7.47 -4.09
CA ASN A 141 6.62 7.01 -3.28
C ASN A 141 7.97 6.96 -4.02
N ALA A 142 7.98 7.10 -5.33
CA ALA A 142 9.21 7.22 -6.13
C ALA A 142 9.82 8.64 -6.10
N GLY A 143 9.19 9.59 -5.40
CA GLY A 143 9.69 10.94 -5.22
C GLY A 143 11.03 10.99 -4.49
N THR A 144 11.81 12.05 -4.74
CA THR A 144 13.15 12.25 -4.18
C THR A 144 13.15 13.02 -2.85
N ASN A 145 12.06 13.68 -2.51
CA ASN A 145 11.92 14.40 -1.23
C ASN A 145 11.59 13.40 -0.13
N VAL A 146 12.60 12.90 0.55
CA VAL A 146 12.45 11.90 1.59
C VAL A 146 13.11 12.39 2.88
N ILE A 147 12.39 12.30 3.97
CA ILE A 147 12.89 12.50 5.33
C ILE A 147 12.89 11.15 6.03
N TYR A 148 14.02 10.73 6.56
CA TYR A 148 14.10 9.53 7.36
C TYR A 148 13.88 9.86 8.84
N ALA A 149 13.25 8.94 9.56
CA ALA A 149 13.07 9.08 11.00
C ALA A 149 14.44 9.09 11.70
N ALA A 150 14.63 10.02 12.62
CA ALA A 150 15.87 10.11 13.39
C ALA A 150 16.04 8.90 14.32
N GLY A 151 17.28 8.57 14.62
CA GLY A 151 17.61 7.59 15.65
C GLY A 151 17.14 8.06 17.04
N LYS A 152 17.14 7.15 18.01
CA LYS A 152 16.70 7.43 19.39
C LYS A 152 17.51 8.53 20.08
N ASP A 153 18.75 8.67 19.70
CA ASP A 153 19.69 9.71 20.18
C ASP A 153 19.57 11.03 19.43
N GLY A 154 18.60 11.16 18.51
CA GLY A 154 18.41 12.32 17.64
C GLY A 154 19.37 12.36 16.44
N SER A 155 20.15 11.30 16.20
CA SER A 155 21.06 11.23 15.06
C SER A 155 20.27 11.25 13.75
N GLU A 156 20.77 12.01 12.79
CA GLU A 156 20.16 12.14 11.47
C GLU A 156 20.46 10.91 10.61
N VAL A 157 19.44 10.31 10.03
CA VAL A 157 19.54 9.17 9.11
C VAL A 157 19.36 9.67 7.68
N LEU A 158 20.31 9.33 6.80
CA LEU A 158 20.34 9.85 5.42
C LEU A 158 19.98 8.80 4.37
N SER A 159 19.81 7.54 4.76
CA SER A 159 19.46 6.46 3.84
C SER A 159 18.49 5.47 4.49
N ARG A 160 17.72 4.77 3.67
CA ARG A 160 16.80 3.75 4.16
C ARG A 160 17.53 2.57 4.81
N GLU A 161 18.67 2.20 4.28
CA GLU A 161 19.49 1.10 4.78
C GLU A 161 20.04 1.36 6.20
N ALA A 162 20.25 2.64 6.55
CA ALA A 162 20.78 3.06 7.84
C ALA A 162 19.70 3.20 8.96
N LEU A 163 18.43 2.94 8.63
CA LEU A 163 17.37 2.93 9.64
C LEU A 163 17.56 1.78 10.63
N ASP A 164 17.24 2.02 11.89
CA ASP A 164 17.23 1.00 12.94
C ASP A 164 15.80 0.83 13.50
N LYS A 165 15.59 -0.20 14.30
CA LYS A 165 14.33 -0.49 14.99
C LYS A 165 13.83 0.66 15.89
N ASP A 166 14.75 1.52 16.32
CA ASP A 166 14.46 2.67 17.18
C ASP A 166 14.12 3.94 16.38
N CYS A 167 14.29 3.91 15.03
CA CYS A 167 13.92 4.99 14.12
C CYS A 167 12.41 4.97 13.85
N VAL A 168 11.63 5.55 14.75
CA VAL A 168 10.17 5.62 14.65
C VAL A 168 9.70 7.01 14.22
N LEU A 169 8.51 7.10 13.67
CA LEU A 169 7.89 8.39 13.31
C LEU A 169 7.58 9.17 14.59
N THR A 170 8.17 10.34 14.72
CA THR A 170 7.98 11.27 15.85
C THR A 170 7.20 12.51 15.42
N VAL A 171 6.66 13.24 16.41
CA VAL A 171 6.02 14.54 16.21
C VAL A 171 6.96 15.54 15.55
N ASP A 172 8.24 15.57 15.97
CA ASP A 172 9.26 16.43 15.36
C ASP A 172 9.46 16.14 13.87
N THR A 173 9.51 14.86 13.48
CA THR A 173 9.62 14.49 12.06
C THR A 173 8.45 14.98 11.22
N VAL A 174 7.24 14.98 11.79
CA VAL A 174 6.04 15.50 11.12
C VAL A 174 6.13 17.02 10.95
N PHE A 175 6.53 17.73 11.98
CA PHE A 175 6.73 19.19 11.90
C PHE A 175 7.86 19.57 10.92
N ARG A 176 8.94 18.80 10.87
CA ARG A 176 10.00 18.98 9.86
C ARG A 176 9.47 18.80 8.45
N ALA A 177 8.62 17.80 8.22
CA ALA A 177 8.01 17.58 6.91
C ALA A 177 7.09 18.74 6.50
N ALA A 178 6.26 19.23 7.43
CA ALA A 178 5.42 20.39 7.20
C ALA A 178 6.24 21.64 6.90
N ALA A 179 7.26 21.94 7.71
CA ALA A 179 8.15 23.08 7.52
C ALA A 179 8.91 23.02 6.16
N GLN A 180 9.27 21.81 5.71
CA GLN A 180 9.88 21.64 4.39
C GLN A 180 8.90 21.99 3.27
N LEU A 181 7.64 21.57 3.35
CA LEU A 181 6.60 21.94 2.37
C LEU A 181 6.35 23.46 2.37
N GLU A 182 6.23 24.06 3.54
CA GLU A 182 6.09 25.51 3.69
C GLU A 182 7.29 26.28 3.09
N SER A 183 8.51 25.80 3.32
CA SER A 183 9.72 26.40 2.76
C SER A 183 9.76 26.35 1.22
N MET A 184 9.09 25.37 0.63
CA MET A 184 8.90 25.25 -0.82
C MET A 184 7.70 26.06 -1.34
N ASN A 185 7.00 26.79 -0.48
CA ASN A 185 5.75 27.50 -0.78
C ASN A 185 4.68 26.57 -1.34
N ALA A 186 4.56 25.35 -0.77
CA ALA A 186 3.48 24.44 -1.11
C ALA A 186 2.23 24.84 -0.33
N ASP A 187 1.11 24.97 -1.04
CA ASP A 187 -0.19 25.27 -0.40
C ASP A 187 -0.76 24.03 0.25
N GLY A 188 -1.55 24.19 1.31
CA GLY A 188 -2.31 23.12 1.92
C GLY A 188 -3.46 22.66 1.01
N ILE A 189 -3.89 21.39 1.12
CA ILE A 189 -4.98 20.81 0.29
C ILE A 189 -6.31 21.55 0.54
N ASP A 190 -6.57 21.92 1.80
CA ASP A 190 -7.77 22.70 2.19
C ASP A 190 -7.45 24.22 2.28
N GLY A 191 -6.32 24.67 1.73
CA GLY A 191 -5.81 26.02 1.88
C GLY A 191 -4.95 26.22 3.12
N GLU A 192 -5.08 25.42 4.15
CA GLU A 192 -4.33 25.53 5.42
C GLU A 192 -3.61 24.24 5.79
N ASN A 193 -4.23 23.08 5.52
CA ASN A 193 -3.74 21.79 6.01
C ASN A 193 -3.12 20.94 4.93
N TYR A 194 -2.00 20.28 5.26
CA TYR A 194 -1.43 19.17 4.53
C TYR A 194 -2.12 17.86 4.90
N VAL A 195 -2.05 16.86 4.05
CA VAL A 195 -2.59 15.53 4.33
C VAL A 195 -1.45 14.53 4.42
N ALA A 196 -1.42 13.77 5.51
CA ALA A 196 -0.50 12.66 5.72
C ALA A 196 -1.21 11.32 5.57
N ILE A 197 -0.80 10.50 4.60
CA ILE A 197 -1.26 9.12 4.45
C ILE A 197 -0.29 8.21 5.20
N ILE A 198 -0.81 7.53 6.23
CA ILE A 198 -0.01 6.77 7.17
C ILE A 198 -0.49 5.33 7.30
N HIS A 199 0.46 4.38 7.45
CA HIS A 199 0.14 3.00 7.78
C HIS A 199 -0.32 2.86 9.25
N PRO A 200 -1.28 1.97 9.58
CA PRO A 200 -1.78 1.81 10.94
C PRO A 200 -0.70 1.52 12.00
N TYR A 201 0.37 0.79 11.66
CA TYR A 201 1.48 0.54 12.59
C TYR A 201 2.29 1.80 12.89
N ALA A 202 2.62 2.59 11.86
CA ALA A 202 3.31 3.87 12.07
C ALA A 202 2.44 4.87 12.85
N ALA A 203 1.12 4.86 12.60
CA ALA A 203 0.16 5.65 13.37
C ALA A 203 0.12 5.23 14.85
N TYR A 204 0.19 3.93 15.13
CA TYR A 204 0.23 3.41 16.50
C TYR A 204 1.46 3.92 17.26
N GLU A 205 2.65 3.90 16.63
CA GLU A 205 3.87 4.43 17.26
C GLU A 205 3.78 5.94 17.50
N LEU A 206 3.27 6.71 16.52
CA LEU A 206 3.07 8.16 16.68
C LEU A 206 2.11 8.49 17.82
N MET A 207 0.98 7.79 17.92
CA MET A 207 -0.02 8.02 18.98
C MET A 207 0.45 7.64 20.37
N ARG A 208 1.47 6.79 20.49
CA ARG A 208 2.08 6.43 21.79
C ARG A 208 3.03 7.49 22.32
N SER A 209 3.47 8.43 21.49
CA SER A 209 4.38 9.48 21.95
C SER A 209 3.69 10.38 22.99
N SER A 210 4.43 10.78 24.02
CA SER A 210 3.92 11.69 25.06
C SER A 210 3.46 13.03 24.48
N GLU A 211 4.20 13.52 23.50
CA GLU A 211 3.92 14.78 22.81
C GLU A 211 2.57 14.74 22.09
N TRP A 212 2.26 13.63 21.39
CA TRP A 212 0.95 13.43 20.76
C TRP A 212 -0.18 13.44 21.78
N VAL A 213 -0.02 12.68 22.89
CA VAL A 213 -1.03 12.58 23.94
C VAL A 213 -1.31 13.94 24.57
N ASP A 214 -0.28 14.76 24.79
CA ASP A 214 -0.44 16.08 25.40
C ASP A 214 -1.17 17.08 24.49
N VAL A 215 -0.89 17.05 23.18
CA VAL A 215 -1.61 17.89 22.21
C VAL A 215 -3.09 17.52 22.13
N HIS A 216 -3.41 16.21 22.17
CA HIS A 216 -4.80 15.73 22.01
C HIS A 216 -5.64 15.73 23.29
N LYS A 217 -5.05 15.95 24.45
CA LYS A 217 -5.82 16.11 25.72
C LYS A 217 -6.80 17.30 25.68
N TYR A 218 -6.51 18.28 24.85
CA TYR A 218 -7.29 19.51 24.73
C TYR A 218 -8.10 19.59 23.42
N ALA A 219 -8.00 18.57 22.55
CA ALA A 219 -8.75 18.53 21.30
C ALA A 219 -10.15 17.97 21.49
N ASP A 220 -11.10 18.46 20.68
CA ASP A 220 -12.51 18.13 20.77
C ASP A 220 -12.77 16.63 20.50
N PRO A 221 -13.59 15.92 21.31
CA PRO A 221 -13.81 14.48 21.17
C PRO A 221 -14.50 14.03 19.88
N GLU A 222 -15.10 14.94 19.11
CA GLU A 222 -15.86 14.58 17.91
C GLU A 222 -14.99 14.05 16.73
N SER A 223 -13.72 14.40 16.67
CA SER A 223 -12.84 13.96 15.58
C SER A 223 -12.42 12.49 15.69
N ILE A 224 -12.49 11.90 16.87
CA ILE A 224 -12.02 10.54 17.18
C ILE A 224 -12.88 9.46 16.48
N PHE A 225 -14.15 9.74 16.22
CA PHE A 225 -15.10 8.75 15.67
C PHE A 225 -15.11 8.62 14.14
N LYS A 226 -14.49 9.54 13.40
CA LYS A 226 -14.56 9.56 11.91
C LYS A 226 -13.44 8.81 11.18
N GLY A 227 -12.58 8.08 11.90
CA GLY A 227 -11.44 7.35 11.30
C GLY A 227 -10.26 8.25 10.90
N GLU A 228 -10.33 9.53 11.18
CA GLU A 228 -9.20 10.44 11.22
C GLU A 228 -8.47 10.23 12.56
N ILE A 229 -7.15 10.18 12.53
CA ILE A 229 -6.34 10.03 13.76
C ILE A 229 -6.35 11.35 14.54
N GLY A 230 -6.67 12.45 13.90
CA GLY A 230 -6.55 13.82 14.35
C GLY A 230 -5.63 14.63 13.45
N SER A 231 -5.38 15.87 13.82
CA SER A 231 -4.43 16.78 13.18
C SER A 231 -3.29 17.11 14.14
N LEU A 232 -2.11 17.26 13.60
CA LEU A 232 -0.94 17.72 14.33
C LEU A 232 -0.41 18.98 13.66
N GLY A 233 -0.60 20.13 14.30
CA GLY A 233 -0.38 21.41 13.64
C GLY A 233 -1.26 21.55 12.40
N ASN A 234 -0.64 21.78 11.24
CA ASN A 234 -1.29 21.88 9.95
C ASN A 234 -1.27 20.57 9.13
N VAL A 235 -1.05 19.40 9.76
CA VAL A 235 -1.04 18.10 9.10
C VAL A 235 -2.20 17.24 9.58
N ARG A 236 -3.08 16.80 8.68
CA ARG A 236 -4.21 15.88 8.93
C ARG A 236 -3.82 14.47 8.54
N PHE A 237 -4.09 13.49 9.41
CA PHE A 237 -3.68 12.10 9.19
C PHE A 237 -4.84 11.23 8.69
N VAL A 238 -4.58 10.49 7.62
CA VAL A 238 -5.50 9.50 7.04
C VAL A 238 -4.83 8.12 7.08
N LYS A 239 -5.48 7.15 7.73
CA LYS A 239 -4.99 5.77 7.80
C LYS A 239 -5.29 5.02 6.52
N SER A 240 -4.29 4.32 5.98
CA SER A 240 -4.47 3.36 4.90
C SER A 240 -3.64 2.11 5.18
N THR A 241 -4.26 0.94 5.06
CA THR A 241 -3.55 -0.35 5.12
C THR A 241 -2.75 -0.61 3.85
N GLU A 242 -3.07 0.10 2.77
CA GLU A 242 -2.32 0.07 1.50
C GLU A 242 -1.17 1.08 1.46
N ALA A 243 -0.87 1.81 2.57
CA ALA A 243 0.32 2.66 2.62
C ALA A 243 1.59 1.83 2.35
N LYS A 244 2.54 2.40 1.61
CA LYS A 244 3.73 1.68 1.13
C LYS A 244 4.58 1.16 2.28
N ILE A 245 4.90 -0.12 2.20
CA ILE A 245 5.87 -0.80 3.05
C ILE A 245 7.03 -1.20 2.16
N PHE A 246 8.23 -0.77 2.48
CA PHE A 246 9.46 -1.24 1.86
C PHE A 246 9.98 -2.43 2.65
N ALA A 247 10.31 -3.52 1.97
CA ALA A 247 10.86 -4.74 2.55
C ALA A 247 11.80 -5.41 1.53
N ASP A 248 12.59 -4.60 0.85
CA ASP A 248 13.54 -5.00 -0.18
C ASP A 248 14.99 -4.86 0.32
N ASP A 249 15.96 -5.10 -0.55
CA ASP A 249 17.38 -5.01 -0.22
C ASP A 249 17.85 -3.58 0.13
N SER A 250 17.04 -2.54 -0.14
CA SER A 250 17.32 -1.16 0.28
C SER A 250 16.97 -0.88 1.74
N CYS A 251 16.36 -1.85 2.44
CA CYS A 251 16.02 -1.77 3.85
C CYS A 251 17.07 -2.45 4.72
N PRO A 252 17.11 -2.14 6.03
CA PRO A 252 17.98 -2.85 6.96
C PRO A 252 17.73 -4.35 6.90
N GLN A 253 18.81 -5.13 6.90
CA GLN A 253 18.75 -6.58 6.75
C GLN A 253 19.07 -7.27 8.07
N PHE A 254 18.37 -8.36 8.35
CA PHE A 254 18.67 -9.23 9.47
C PHE A 254 18.62 -10.68 9.05
N TYR A 255 19.30 -11.52 9.82
CA TYR A 255 19.38 -12.95 9.57
C TYR A 255 18.60 -13.70 10.66
N GLN A 256 17.65 -14.51 10.24
CA GLN A 256 16.82 -15.35 11.11
C GLN A 256 17.09 -16.82 10.80
N LEU A 257 17.10 -17.67 11.83
CA LEU A 257 17.15 -19.13 11.61
C LEU A 257 16.00 -19.57 10.72
N THR A 258 16.31 -20.38 9.70
CA THR A 258 15.29 -20.94 8.82
C THR A 258 14.42 -21.96 9.56
N ALA A 259 13.14 -21.97 9.27
CA ALA A 259 12.21 -23.01 9.71
C ALA A 259 12.08 -24.15 8.69
N ASP A 260 12.75 -24.04 7.53
CA ASP A 260 12.64 -25.03 6.46
C ASP A 260 13.34 -26.33 6.86
N ALA A 261 12.65 -27.45 6.69
CA ALA A 261 13.24 -28.79 6.87
C ALA A 261 13.99 -29.28 5.62
N ASN A 262 13.56 -28.81 4.43
CA ASN A 262 14.12 -29.20 3.14
C ASN A 262 14.49 -27.96 2.33
N PHE A 263 15.44 -28.12 1.41
CA PHE A 263 15.83 -27.07 0.48
C PHE A 263 14.67 -26.64 -0.42
N ILE A 264 14.43 -25.35 -0.46
CA ILE A 264 13.43 -24.72 -1.35
C ILE A 264 14.18 -24.06 -2.52
N SER A 265 13.87 -24.47 -3.74
CA SER A 265 14.49 -23.94 -4.95
C SER A 265 14.22 -22.44 -5.10
N GLY A 266 15.27 -21.66 -5.36
CA GLY A 266 15.19 -20.21 -5.52
C GLY A 266 15.29 -19.42 -4.21
N LYS A 267 15.43 -20.09 -3.06
CA LYS A 267 15.64 -19.45 -1.75
C LYS A 267 17.13 -19.46 -1.39
N ASP A 268 17.62 -18.33 -0.90
CA ASP A 268 18.99 -18.19 -0.44
C ASP A 268 19.12 -18.53 1.03
N TYR A 269 20.10 -19.37 1.35
CA TYR A 269 20.42 -19.78 2.70
C TYR A 269 21.80 -19.25 3.10
N TYR A 270 21.98 -18.93 4.37
CA TYR A 270 23.22 -18.35 4.91
C TYR A 270 23.70 -19.16 6.09
N THR A 271 25.03 -19.28 6.21
CA THR A 271 25.70 -19.85 7.39
C THR A 271 26.31 -18.72 8.21
N LYS A 272 26.32 -18.89 9.54
CA LYS A 272 26.92 -17.94 10.48
C LYS A 272 28.30 -18.40 10.90
N SER A 273 29.28 -17.52 10.76
CA SER A 273 30.64 -17.74 11.28
C SER A 273 31.03 -16.52 12.15
N GLY A 274 31.03 -16.68 13.46
CA GLY A 274 31.19 -15.56 14.38
C GLY A 274 30.07 -14.54 14.26
N SER A 275 30.38 -13.29 13.91
CA SER A 275 29.42 -12.23 13.66
C SER A 275 29.01 -12.11 12.19
N ASN A 276 29.64 -12.84 11.28
CA ASN A 276 29.45 -12.72 9.84
C ASN A 276 28.52 -13.81 9.30
N TYR A 277 27.71 -13.43 8.30
CA TYR A 277 26.84 -14.33 7.55
C TYR A 277 27.34 -14.45 6.11
N SER A 278 27.51 -15.68 5.62
CA SER A 278 27.92 -15.96 4.25
C SER A 278 26.87 -16.82 3.54
N LYS A 279 26.64 -16.55 2.26
CA LYS A 279 25.69 -17.32 1.47
C LYS A 279 26.19 -18.77 1.36
N ALA A 280 25.33 -19.71 1.74
CA ALA A 280 25.62 -21.14 1.65
C ALA A 280 25.31 -21.67 0.26
N THR A 281 26.17 -22.53 -0.27
CA THR A 281 25.90 -23.29 -1.49
C THR A 281 25.20 -24.59 -1.09
N ILE A 282 23.88 -24.67 -1.29
CA ILE A 282 23.08 -25.87 -1.00
C ILE A 282 22.56 -26.41 -2.33
N THR A 283 22.62 -27.73 -2.48
CA THR A 283 22.14 -28.43 -3.69
C THR A 283 20.71 -28.93 -3.47
N ALA A 284 19.91 -28.96 -4.53
CA ALA A 284 18.55 -29.50 -4.48
C ALA A 284 18.59 -30.97 -4.01
N GLY A 285 17.88 -31.26 -2.92
CA GLY A 285 17.82 -32.58 -2.29
C GLY A 285 18.58 -32.70 -0.96
N ASP A 286 19.38 -31.69 -0.60
CA ASP A 286 20.03 -31.65 0.71
C ASP A 286 18.99 -31.31 1.80
N GLU A 287 19.11 -31.99 2.95
CA GLU A 287 18.35 -31.62 4.13
C GLU A 287 18.86 -30.30 4.68
N VAL A 288 17.98 -29.33 4.80
CA VAL A 288 18.27 -28.10 5.52
C VAL A 288 18.07 -28.40 7.01
N ALA A 289 19.17 -28.75 7.69
CA ALA A 289 19.09 -29.02 9.12
C ALA A 289 18.61 -27.74 9.83
N ALA A 290 17.42 -27.79 10.40
CA ALA A 290 16.88 -26.74 11.23
C ALA A 290 17.93 -26.32 12.29
N ALA A 291 18.15 -25.03 12.48
CA ALA A 291 19.17 -24.45 13.35
C ALA A 291 20.62 -24.31 12.79
N THR A 292 20.88 -24.66 11.55
CA THR A 292 22.20 -24.48 10.93
C THR A 292 22.22 -23.33 9.92
N TYR A 293 21.11 -23.12 9.24
CA TYR A 293 20.99 -22.12 8.17
C TYR A 293 20.12 -20.95 8.56
N TYR A 294 20.45 -19.81 8.01
CA TYR A 294 19.78 -18.54 8.24
C TYR A 294 19.17 -18.03 6.92
N GLU A 295 18.04 -17.36 7.02
CA GLU A 295 17.43 -16.60 5.96
C GLU A 295 17.73 -15.13 6.17
N LYS A 296 18.08 -14.44 5.08
CA LYS A 296 18.19 -12.98 5.06
C LYS A 296 16.80 -12.38 4.89
N LYS A 297 16.38 -11.53 5.81
CA LYS A 297 15.09 -10.83 5.76
C LYS A 297 15.30 -9.33 5.89
N ALA A 298 14.52 -8.57 5.15
CA ALA A 298 14.49 -7.12 5.27
C ALA A 298 13.57 -6.70 6.43
N VAL A 299 13.98 -5.67 7.15
CA VAL A 299 13.13 -4.99 8.12
C VAL A 299 12.08 -4.18 7.34
N ALA A 300 10.82 -4.28 7.73
CA ALA A 300 9.76 -3.50 7.11
C ALA A 300 9.90 -2.01 7.47
N VAL A 301 10.07 -1.17 6.45
CA VAL A 301 10.13 0.28 6.59
C VAL A 301 8.83 0.88 6.07
N PHE A 302 8.10 1.55 6.93
CA PHE A 302 6.81 2.17 6.61
C PHE A 302 7.01 3.55 6.01
N SER A 303 6.35 3.82 4.88
CA SER A 303 6.31 5.15 4.28
C SER A 303 5.10 5.92 4.77
N THR A 304 5.31 7.17 5.19
CA THR A 304 4.25 8.14 5.44
C THR A 304 4.36 9.24 4.40
N LEU A 305 3.31 9.43 3.60
CA LEU A 305 3.26 10.46 2.56
C LEU A 305 2.66 11.73 3.16
N VAL A 306 3.40 12.83 3.14
CA VAL A 306 2.86 14.16 3.49
C VAL A 306 2.70 14.97 2.22
N ILE A 307 1.47 15.36 1.91
CA ILE A 307 1.06 15.87 0.60
C ILE A 307 0.45 17.26 0.77
N GLY A 308 0.91 18.21 -0.03
CA GLY A 308 0.29 19.53 -0.22
C GLY A 308 -0.61 19.55 -1.45
N ALA A 309 -1.25 20.68 -1.72
CA ALA A 309 -2.02 20.93 -2.92
C ALA A 309 -1.14 20.80 -4.18
N HIS A 310 -1.71 20.28 -5.26
CA HIS A 310 -1.06 20.16 -6.57
C HIS A 310 0.25 19.34 -6.56
N ALA A 311 0.42 18.45 -5.56
CA ALA A 311 1.63 17.63 -5.42
C ALA A 311 1.77 16.60 -6.53
N TYR A 312 0.67 16.02 -6.98
CA TYR A 312 0.63 15.04 -8.06
C TYR A 312 -0.72 15.08 -8.80
N ALA A 313 -0.74 14.55 -9.99
CA ALA A 313 -1.91 14.54 -10.84
C ALA A 313 -2.20 13.12 -11.35
N VAL A 314 -3.47 12.82 -11.49
CA VAL A 314 -3.97 11.57 -12.10
C VAL A 314 -4.73 11.93 -13.36
N THR A 315 -4.47 11.19 -14.42
CA THR A 315 -5.12 11.37 -15.73
C THR A 315 -5.87 10.10 -16.14
N ASP A 316 -7.06 10.31 -16.66
CA ASP A 316 -7.88 9.27 -17.31
C ASP A 316 -8.38 9.77 -18.65
N VAL A 317 -8.98 8.88 -19.45
CA VAL A 317 -9.63 9.26 -20.71
C VAL A 317 -11.11 9.52 -20.45
N THR A 318 -11.58 10.72 -20.70
CA THR A 318 -12.99 11.10 -20.52
C THR A 318 -13.92 10.15 -21.31
N GLY A 319 -14.85 9.52 -20.64
CA GLY A 319 -15.72 8.48 -21.18
C GLY A 319 -15.19 7.06 -21.00
N GLY A 320 -14.00 6.90 -20.44
CA GLY A 320 -13.42 5.65 -19.96
C GLY A 320 -13.72 5.41 -18.49
N GLY A 321 -14.99 5.43 -18.08
CA GLY A 321 -15.35 4.79 -16.82
C GLY A 321 -14.95 3.31 -16.88
N PRO A 322 -14.96 2.55 -15.79
CA PRO A 322 -14.68 1.12 -15.83
C PRO A 322 -15.65 0.48 -16.84
N HIS A 323 -15.16 0.30 -18.07
CA HIS A 323 -15.92 -0.39 -19.09
C HIS A 323 -15.91 -1.86 -18.74
N HIS A 324 -17.01 -2.33 -18.15
CA HIS A 324 -17.36 -3.73 -18.24
C HIS A 324 -17.60 -4.02 -19.73
N ILE A 325 -16.61 -4.59 -20.38
CA ILE A 325 -16.81 -5.28 -21.63
C ILE A 325 -17.54 -6.57 -21.27
N GLN A 326 -18.80 -6.64 -21.61
CA GLN A 326 -19.59 -7.88 -21.57
C GLN A 326 -19.06 -8.86 -22.60
#